data_316b0e97744e81dc9d3ef19be11e7ee1
#
_entry.id   316b0e97744e81dc9d3ef19be11e7ee1
#
_cell.length_a   1.000
_cell.length_b   1.000
_cell.length_c   1.000
_cell.angle_alpha   90.00
_cell.angle_beta   90.00
_cell.angle_gamma   90.00
#
_symmetry.space_group_name_H-M   'P 1'
#
loop_
_entity.id
_entity.type
_entity.pdbx_description
1 polymer ?
#
loop_
_entity_poly.entity_id
_entity_poly.type
_entity_poly.pdbx_seq_one_letter_code
_entity_poly.pdbx_strand_id
1 'polypeptide(L)'
;MCQLEHLAQDKLDPASLLKKIKDWGCEIVGIGDVSNGLPPDLKGLSTAISLALIHPEQQVEDQIYEYRFLEIERKFEYIQKKISKQLRDDGWRFLEIPTDTSKQRDRLISRIHPLFPHKTAATCAGLGWIGKSGLLINPDHGPRLSWATVLTNAPYWATGKPYIHGQCGHCNACVRACPAGAISGKEWSRGTNYETMIDIVSCAQQLENNRITIGELACGNCIKICWRGHDI
;
A
#
# COMPACT_ATOMS: atom_id res chain seq x y z
N MET A 1 -28.79 33.39 -7.12
CA MET A 1 -28.74 32.46 -5.97
C MET A 1 -29.02 31.08 -6.54
N CYS A 2 -27.96 30.32 -6.80
CA CYS A 2 -28.06 28.95 -7.28
C CYS A 2 -27.67 28.09 -6.09
N GLN A 3 -28.65 27.50 -5.41
CA GLN A 3 -28.45 26.49 -4.38
C GLN A 3 -28.01 25.22 -5.11
N LEU A 4 -26.72 24.95 -5.07
CA LEU A 4 -26.19 23.62 -5.34
C LEU A 4 -26.56 22.76 -4.13
N GLU A 5 -27.74 22.17 -4.18
CA GLU A 5 -28.07 21.02 -3.34
C GLU A 5 -27.03 19.92 -3.62
N HIS A 6 -26.17 19.65 -2.64
CA HIS A 6 -25.42 18.42 -2.59
C HIS A 6 -26.44 17.27 -2.46
N LEU A 7 -26.93 16.80 -3.60
CA LEU A 7 -27.59 15.51 -3.67
C LEU A 7 -26.58 14.49 -3.15
N ALA A 8 -26.88 13.93 -1.99
CA ALA A 8 -26.16 12.74 -1.48
C ALA A 8 -26.32 11.67 -2.57
N GLN A 9 -25.26 11.47 -3.37
CA GLN A 9 -25.27 10.40 -4.36
C GLN A 9 -25.44 9.09 -3.60
N ASP A 10 -26.44 8.31 -3.98
CA ASP A 10 -26.61 6.96 -3.43
C ASP A 10 -25.33 6.16 -3.62
N LYS A 11 -24.82 5.59 -2.52
CA LYS A 11 -23.59 4.82 -2.56
C LYS A 11 -23.79 3.52 -3.32
N LEU A 12 -22.80 3.16 -4.13
CA LEU A 12 -22.78 1.94 -4.91
C LEU A 12 -22.33 0.74 -4.06
N ASP A 13 -22.97 -0.41 -4.25
CA ASP A 13 -22.49 -1.66 -3.69
C ASP A 13 -21.23 -2.13 -4.43
N PRO A 14 -20.09 -2.29 -3.74
CA PRO A 14 -18.85 -2.72 -4.35
C PRO A 14 -18.78 -4.22 -4.65
N ALA A 15 -19.71 -5.04 -4.20
CA ALA A 15 -19.60 -6.51 -4.21
C ALA A 15 -19.28 -7.07 -5.61
N SER A 16 -19.95 -6.58 -6.65
CA SER A 16 -19.73 -7.01 -8.03
C SER A 16 -18.32 -6.66 -8.53
N LEU A 17 -17.84 -5.44 -8.23
CA LEU A 17 -16.51 -5.00 -8.60
C LEU A 17 -15.43 -5.80 -7.87
N LEU A 18 -15.59 -6.00 -6.56
CA LEU A 18 -14.64 -6.78 -5.75
C LEU A 18 -14.52 -8.21 -6.25
N LYS A 19 -15.66 -8.83 -6.61
CA LYS A 19 -15.65 -10.19 -7.19
C LYS A 19 -14.83 -10.20 -8.49
N LYS A 20 -15.10 -9.29 -9.43
CA LYS A 20 -14.34 -9.19 -10.69
C LYS A 20 -12.84 -9.00 -10.44
N ILE A 21 -12.46 -8.13 -9.49
CA ILE A 21 -11.06 -7.87 -9.15
C ILE A 21 -10.37 -9.14 -8.65
N LYS A 22 -11.04 -9.93 -7.81
CA LYS A 22 -10.54 -11.23 -7.37
C LYS A 22 -10.42 -12.23 -8.52
N ASP A 23 -11.42 -12.29 -9.41
CA ASP A 23 -11.40 -13.14 -10.61
C ASP A 23 -10.26 -12.74 -11.57
N TRP A 24 -9.79 -11.48 -11.56
CA TRP A 24 -8.59 -11.03 -12.30
C TRP A 24 -7.27 -11.36 -11.59
N GLY A 25 -7.33 -12.04 -10.45
CA GLY A 25 -6.17 -12.55 -9.73
C GLY A 25 -5.64 -11.66 -8.61
N CYS A 26 -6.40 -10.68 -8.13
CA CYS A 26 -6.05 -9.94 -6.93
C CYS A 26 -6.42 -10.76 -5.68
N GLU A 27 -5.45 -11.04 -4.82
CA GLU A 27 -5.69 -11.86 -3.64
C GLU A 27 -6.44 -11.08 -2.55
N ILE A 28 -6.07 -9.82 -2.34
CA ILE A 28 -6.68 -8.98 -1.32
C ILE A 28 -7.12 -7.66 -1.95
N VAL A 29 -8.37 -7.28 -1.76
CA VAL A 29 -8.91 -6.03 -2.27
C VAL A 29 -9.89 -5.43 -1.26
N GLY A 30 -9.86 -4.10 -1.16
CA GLY A 30 -10.80 -3.35 -0.33
C GLY A 30 -11.00 -1.94 -0.86
N ILE A 31 -12.09 -1.33 -0.42
CA ILE A 31 -12.45 0.05 -0.79
C ILE A 31 -12.52 0.90 0.47
N GLY A 32 -11.89 2.07 0.43
CA GLY A 32 -11.87 3.03 1.52
C GLY A 32 -12.21 4.44 1.08
N ASP A 33 -12.76 5.20 1.99
CA ASP A 33 -12.94 6.64 1.84
C ASP A 33 -11.63 7.35 2.22
N VAL A 34 -11.08 8.11 1.27
CA VAL A 34 -9.82 8.84 1.41
C VAL A 34 -10.01 10.36 1.33
N SER A 35 -11.25 10.84 1.37
CA SER A 35 -11.60 12.26 1.23
C SER A 35 -10.79 13.18 2.15
N ASN A 36 -10.52 12.75 3.39
CA ASN A 36 -9.77 13.51 4.40
C ASN A 36 -8.24 13.49 4.23
N GLY A 37 -7.70 12.73 3.26
CA GLY A 37 -6.25 12.59 3.05
C GLY A 37 -5.79 12.94 1.64
N LEU A 38 -6.67 13.48 0.81
CA LEU A 38 -6.36 13.81 -0.58
C LEU A 38 -5.63 15.15 -0.69
N PRO A 39 -4.54 15.21 -1.48
CA PRO A 39 -3.95 16.48 -1.88
C PRO A 39 -4.95 17.28 -2.76
N PRO A 40 -4.77 18.61 -2.84
CA PRO A 40 -5.69 19.50 -3.56
C PRO A 40 -5.97 19.07 -5.00
N ASP A 41 -4.96 18.58 -5.71
CA ASP A 41 -5.04 18.16 -7.12
C ASP A 41 -5.85 16.88 -7.33
N LEU A 42 -6.04 16.08 -6.28
CA LEU A 42 -6.82 14.85 -6.32
C LEU A 42 -8.21 14.99 -5.69
N LYS A 43 -8.59 16.20 -5.29
CA LYS A 43 -9.94 16.46 -4.78
C LYS A 43 -11.01 15.98 -5.76
N GLY A 44 -11.99 15.25 -5.23
CA GLY A 44 -13.06 14.65 -6.03
C GLY A 44 -12.80 13.21 -6.46
N LEU A 45 -11.64 12.58 -6.08
CA LEU A 45 -11.40 11.14 -6.22
C LEU A 45 -11.39 10.49 -4.83
N SER A 46 -12.48 10.66 -4.09
CA SER A 46 -12.56 10.35 -2.66
C SER A 46 -12.62 8.87 -2.31
N THR A 47 -12.80 8.00 -3.29
CA THR A 47 -12.84 6.55 -3.13
C THR A 47 -11.52 5.94 -3.58
N ALA A 48 -10.88 5.14 -2.72
CA ALA A 48 -9.69 4.38 -3.05
C ALA A 48 -10.01 2.89 -3.14
N ILE A 49 -9.70 2.27 -4.27
CA ILE A 49 -9.69 0.82 -4.46
C ILE A 49 -8.26 0.37 -4.17
N SER A 50 -8.05 -0.30 -3.05
CA SER A 50 -6.75 -0.80 -2.62
C SER A 50 -6.61 -2.27 -2.97
N LEU A 51 -5.50 -2.62 -3.62
CA LEU A 51 -5.17 -3.95 -4.12
C LEU A 51 -3.92 -4.45 -3.42
N ALA A 52 -3.89 -5.75 -3.10
CA ALA A 52 -2.67 -6.38 -2.62
C ALA A 52 -2.43 -7.75 -3.27
N LEU A 53 -1.15 -8.06 -3.47
CA LEU A 53 -0.64 -9.35 -3.92
C LEU A 53 0.31 -9.89 -2.86
N ILE A 54 0.16 -11.19 -2.57
CA ILE A 54 0.92 -11.88 -1.52
C ILE A 54 2.30 -12.27 -2.06
N HIS A 55 3.34 -12.04 -1.26
CA HIS A 55 4.67 -12.58 -1.52
C HIS A 55 4.77 -13.99 -0.94
N PRO A 56 5.03 -15.02 -1.73
CA PRO A 56 5.26 -16.37 -1.21
C PRO A 56 6.45 -16.43 -0.25
N GLU A 57 6.36 -17.20 0.83
CA GLU A 57 7.35 -17.24 1.91
C GLU A 57 8.77 -17.62 1.48
N GLN A 58 8.92 -18.57 0.56
CA GLN A 58 10.22 -19.08 0.08
C GLN A 58 11.05 -18.06 -0.71
N GLN A 59 10.56 -16.86 -0.93
CA GLN A 59 11.06 -15.93 -1.92
C GLN A 59 11.93 -14.80 -1.36
N VAL A 60 12.07 -14.71 -0.04
CA VAL A 60 12.90 -13.70 0.60
C VAL A 60 14.37 -14.16 0.72
N GLU A 61 14.67 -15.41 0.36
CA GLU A 61 16.01 -16.02 0.52
C GLU A 61 16.82 -16.09 -0.76
N ASP A 62 16.21 -16.00 -1.95
CA ASP A 62 16.88 -16.17 -3.23
C ASP A 62 17.04 -14.85 -4.02
N GLN A 63 18.16 -14.75 -4.76
CA GLN A 63 18.59 -13.66 -5.67
C GLN A 63 17.60 -13.28 -6.78
N ILE A 64 16.36 -13.73 -6.72
CA ILE A 64 15.30 -13.54 -7.71
C ILE A 64 14.39 -12.35 -7.37
N TYR A 65 14.76 -11.54 -6.36
CA TYR A 65 13.92 -10.47 -5.82
C TYR A 65 13.51 -9.42 -6.88
N GLU A 66 14.42 -8.98 -7.75
CA GLU A 66 14.08 -8.00 -8.81
C GLU A 66 13.12 -8.56 -9.87
N TYR A 67 13.30 -9.81 -10.29
CA TYR A 67 12.48 -10.41 -11.34
C TYR A 67 11.03 -10.58 -10.92
N ARG A 68 10.80 -10.90 -9.66
CA ARG A 68 9.46 -11.12 -9.09
C ARG A 68 8.71 -9.83 -8.82
N PHE A 69 9.40 -8.74 -8.49
CA PHE A 69 8.76 -7.43 -8.46
C PHE A 69 8.21 -7.04 -9.82
N LEU A 70 8.91 -7.35 -10.90
CA LEU A 70 8.42 -7.09 -12.26
C LEU A 70 7.15 -7.88 -12.59
N GLU A 71 7.03 -9.11 -12.13
CA GLU A 71 5.80 -9.90 -12.30
C GLU A 71 4.63 -9.33 -11.51
N ILE A 72 4.86 -8.97 -10.25
CA ILE A 72 3.87 -8.33 -9.39
C ILE A 72 3.42 -7.00 -10.01
N GLU A 73 4.34 -6.19 -10.52
CA GLU A 73 4.03 -4.95 -11.22
C GLU A 73 3.13 -5.17 -12.43
N ARG A 74 3.51 -6.09 -13.31
CA ARG A 74 2.71 -6.42 -14.50
C ARG A 74 1.31 -6.89 -14.12
N LYS A 75 1.20 -7.67 -13.05
CA LYS A 75 -0.09 -8.14 -12.54
C LYS A 75 -0.92 -6.98 -12.01
N PHE A 76 -0.33 -6.05 -11.25
CA PHE A 76 -1.02 -4.83 -10.82
C PHE A 76 -1.43 -3.94 -11.99
N GLU A 77 -0.54 -3.67 -12.95
CA GLU A 77 -0.87 -2.89 -14.14
C GLU A 77 -2.06 -3.50 -14.91
N TYR A 78 -2.06 -4.82 -15.06
CA TYR A 78 -3.17 -5.53 -15.70
C TYR A 78 -4.48 -5.31 -14.94
N ILE A 79 -4.47 -5.50 -13.60
CA ILE A 79 -5.66 -5.36 -12.77
C ILE A 79 -6.14 -3.90 -12.76
N GLN A 80 -5.23 -2.93 -12.58
CA GLN A 80 -5.56 -1.50 -12.61
C GLN A 80 -6.22 -1.11 -13.93
N LYS A 81 -5.68 -1.55 -15.08
CA LYS A 81 -6.29 -1.29 -16.41
C LYS A 81 -7.69 -1.88 -16.55
N LYS A 82 -7.93 -3.07 -15.97
CA LYS A 82 -9.27 -3.68 -15.97
C LYS A 82 -10.25 -2.87 -15.13
N ILE A 83 -9.83 -2.41 -13.94
CA ILE A 83 -10.64 -1.54 -13.07
C ILE A 83 -10.92 -0.23 -13.79
N SER A 84 -9.90 0.40 -14.36
CA SER A 84 -10.01 1.68 -15.07
C SER A 84 -10.95 1.61 -16.27
N LYS A 85 -10.90 0.48 -16.99
CA LYS A 85 -11.84 0.23 -18.08
C LYS A 85 -13.27 0.15 -17.56
N GLN A 86 -13.52 -0.63 -16.52
CA GLN A 86 -14.86 -0.75 -15.92
C GLN A 86 -15.38 0.61 -15.44
N LEU A 87 -14.56 1.37 -14.70
CA LEU A 87 -14.96 2.70 -14.20
C LEU A 87 -15.27 3.67 -15.33
N ARG A 88 -14.49 3.65 -16.42
CA ARG A 88 -14.74 4.47 -17.61
C ARG A 88 -16.04 4.09 -18.31
N ASP A 89 -16.28 2.78 -18.48
CA ASP A 89 -17.50 2.28 -19.11
C ASP A 89 -18.75 2.66 -18.28
N ASP A 90 -18.59 2.74 -16.96
CA ASP A 90 -19.64 3.18 -16.01
C ASP A 90 -19.73 4.73 -15.86
N GLY A 91 -18.89 5.50 -16.57
CA GLY A 91 -18.90 6.97 -16.59
C GLY A 91 -18.17 7.64 -15.42
N TRP A 92 -17.38 6.89 -14.64
CA TRP A 92 -16.65 7.43 -13.49
C TRP A 92 -15.24 7.92 -13.85
N ARG A 93 -14.77 8.95 -13.15
CA ARG A 93 -13.38 9.40 -13.22
C ARG A 93 -12.52 8.53 -12.34
N PHE A 94 -11.28 8.31 -12.74
CA PHE A 94 -10.33 7.50 -12.00
C PHE A 94 -8.89 7.97 -12.23
N LEU A 95 -7.99 7.51 -11.36
CA LEU A 95 -6.56 7.67 -11.48
C LEU A 95 -5.86 6.39 -10.98
N GLU A 96 -5.11 5.75 -11.87
CA GLU A 96 -4.21 4.67 -11.49
C GLU A 96 -3.01 5.26 -10.77
N ILE A 97 -2.77 4.86 -9.52
CA ILE A 97 -1.56 5.26 -8.81
C ILE A 97 -0.46 4.30 -9.21
N PRO A 98 0.66 4.78 -9.79
CA PRO A 98 1.77 3.93 -10.18
C PRO A 98 2.28 3.11 -9.00
N THR A 99 2.62 1.85 -9.25
CA THR A 99 3.35 1.03 -8.28
C THR A 99 4.77 1.57 -8.12
N ASP A 100 5.30 1.58 -6.88
CA ASP A 100 6.57 2.24 -6.53
C ASP A 100 7.82 1.68 -7.25
N THR A 101 7.65 0.60 -7.98
CA THR A 101 8.69 -0.07 -8.75
C THR A 101 8.82 0.46 -10.17
N SER A 102 8.12 1.54 -10.51
CA SER A 102 8.21 2.16 -11.83
C SER A 102 9.68 2.46 -12.20
N LYS A 103 9.98 2.28 -13.48
CA LYS A 103 11.30 2.39 -14.14
C LYS A 103 12.01 3.76 -14.02
N GLN A 104 11.61 4.61 -13.11
CA GLN A 104 12.24 5.89 -12.87
C GLN A 104 13.60 5.68 -12.18
N ARG A 105 14.62 6.36 -12.70
CA ARG A 105 16.02 6.29 -12.22
C ARG A 105 16.19 6.63 -10.74
N ASP A 106 15.16 7.20 -10.10
CA ASP A 106 15.17 7.65 -8.70
C ASP A 106 14.10 6.92 -7.88
N ARG A 107 14.27 5.59 -7.77
CA ARG A 107 13.34 4.70 -7.06
C ARG A 107 13.12 5.10 -5.59
N LEU A 108 14.09 5.76 -4.95
CA LEU A 108 13.99 6.19 -3.57
C LEU A 108 13.02 7.36 -3.41
N ILE A 109 13.14 8.38 -4.28
CA ILE A 109 12.28 9.58 -4.23
C ILE A 109 10.81 9.21 -4.51
N SER A 110 10.55 8.34 -5.48
CA SER A 110 9.20 7.90 -5.79
C SER A 110 8.54 7.11 -4.64
N ARG A 111 9.33 6.39 -3.84
CA ARG A 111 8.87 5.70 -2.63
C ARG A 111 8.60 6.64 -1.46
N ILE A 112 9.37 7.72 -1.36
CA ILE A 112 9.25 8.71 -0.29
C ILE A 112 8.09 9.69 -0.56
N HIS A 113 7.92 10.09 -1.83
CA HIS A 113 6.91 11.08 -2.27
C HIS A 113 5.99 10.51 -3.37
N PRO A 114 5.22 9.47 -3.10
CA PRO A 114 4.26 8.97 -4.08
C PRO A 114 3.16 10.02 -4.32
N LEU A 115 2.61 10.03 -5.53
CA LEU A 115 1.45 10.87 -5.89
C LEU A 115 0.29 10.71 -4.90
N PHE A 116 0.07 9.49 -4.44
CA PHE A 116 -0.83 9.13 -3.34
C PHE A 116 -0.31 7.86 -2.65
N PRO A 117 -0.18 7.84 -1.29
CA PRO A 117 0.37 6.69 -0.60
C PRO A 117 -0.56 5.47 -0.62
N HIS A 118 -0.13 4.34 -1.17
CA HIS A 118 -0.88 3.08 -1.14
C HIS A 118 -1.26 2.65 0.28
N LYS A 119 -0.39 2.93 1.27
CA LYS A 119 -0.66 2.64 2.69
C LYS A 119 -1.87 3.41 3.22
N THR A 120 -2.10 4.64 2.75
CA THR A 120 -3.28 5.43 3.09
C THR A 120 -4.54 4.77 2.55
N ALA A 121 -4.56 4.36 1.27
CA ALA A 121 -5.66 3.62 0.68
C ALA A 121 -6.00 2.36 1.48
N ALA A 122 -4.99 1.53 1.74
CA ALA A 122 -5.16 0.25 2.42
C ALA A 122 -5.63 0.40 3.87
N THR A 123 -5.10 1.37 4.62
CA THR A 123 -5.56 1.65 5.99
C THR A 123 -6.99 2.18 6.02
N CYS A 124 -7.40 3.00 5.04
CA CYS A 124 -8.77 3.49 4.91
C CYS A 124 -9.74 2.38 4.49
N ALA A 125 -9.29 1.42 3.68
CA ALA A 125 -10.07 0.26 3.27
C ALA A 125 -10.19 -0.83 4.37
N GLY A 126 -9.53 -0.66 5.52
CA GLY A 126 -9.56 -1.63 6.60
C GLY A 126 -8.70 -2.88 6.35
N LEU A 127 -7.71 -2.81 5.45
CA LEU A 127 -6.87 -3.93 5.07
C LEU A 127 -5.64 -4.14 5.96
N GLY A 128 -5.38 -3.22 6.89
CA GLY A 128 -4.28 -3.29 7.83
C GLY A 128 -3.86 -1.94 8.38
N TRP A 129 -2.84 -1.94 9.21
CA TRP A 129 -2.28 -0.75 9.87
C TRP A 129 -0.83 -0.53 9.46
N ILE A 130 -0.30 0.67 9.69
CA ILE A 130 1.14 0.92 9.53
C ILE A 130 1.84 0.45 10.81
N GLY A 131 2.73 -0.52 10.66
CA GLY A 131 3.54 -1.05 11.76
C GLY A 131 4.71 -0.15 12.13
N LYS A 132 5.40 -0.48 13.24
CA LYS A 132 6.61 0.22 13.69
C LYS A 132 7.72 0.24 12.65
N SER A 133 7.76 -0.76 11.76
CA SER A 133 8.67 -0.81 10.60
C SER A 133 8.32 0.17 9.47
N GLY A 134 7.24 0.95 9.60
CA GLY A 134 6.74 1.80 8.54
C GLY A 134 6.07 1.05 7.39
N LEU A 135 6.02 -0.27 7.44
CA LEU A 135 5.33 -1.11 6.46
C LEU A 135 3.85 -1.24 6.81
N LEU A 136 3.02 -1.49 5.80
CA LEU A 136 1.63 -1.88 6.05
C LEU A 136 1.61 -3.34 6.52
N ILE A 137 0.94 -3.57 7.64
CA ILE A 137 0.78 -4.89 8.25
C ILE A 137 -0.66 -5.33 8.07
N ASN A 138 -0.87 -6.36 7.28
CA ASN A 138 -2.16 -7.03 7.18
C ASN A 138 -2.31 -8.01 8.35
N PRO A 139 -3.50 -8.19 8.94
CA PRO A 139 -3.71 -9.12 10.05
C PRO A 139 -3.24 -10.55 9.75
N ASP A 140 -3.55 -11.04 8.55
CA ASP A 140 -3.34 -12.44 8.15
C ASP A 140 -1.97 -12.67 7.49
N HIS A 141 -1.52 -11.73 6.63
CA HIS A 141 -0.30 -11.89 5.82
C HIS A 141 0.88 -11.04 6.29
N GLY A 142 0.71 -10.29 7.38
CA GLY A 142 1.76 -9.41 7.90
C GLY A 142 2.23 -8.37 6.87
N PRO A 143 3.55 -8.12 6.79
CA PRO A 143 4.14 -7.16 5.84
C PRO A 143 4.46 -7.77 4.47
N ARG A 144 4.14 -9.05 4.22
CA ARG A 144 4.52 -9.79 3.00
C ARG A 144 3.56 -9.53 1.83
N LEU A 145 3.29 -8.27 1.56
CA LEU A 145 2.34 -7.82 0.54
C LEU A 145 2.92 -6.66 -0.26
N SER A 146 2.71 -6.70 -1.57
CA SER A 146 2.79 -5.52 -2.43
C SER A 146 1.43 -4.87 -2.56
N TRP A 147 1.40 -3.56 -2.78
CA TRP A 147 0.19 -2.76 -2.78
C TRP A 147 0.08 -1.89 -4.03
N ALA A 148 -1.15 -1.78 -4.56
CA ALA A 148 -1.48 -0.84 -5.61
C ALA A 148 -2.83 -0.15 -5.30
N THR A 149 -3.12 0.95 -5.98
CA THR A 149 -4.32 1.76 -5.71
C THR A 149 -4.88 2.32 -7.01
N VAL A 150 -6.21 2.33 -7.11
CA VAL A 150 -6.94 3.14 -8.07
C VAL A 150 -7.83 4.10 -7.28
N LEU A 151 -7.68 5.40 -7.52
CA LEU A 151 -8.59 6.42 -6.99
C LEU A 151 -9.74 6.63 -7.96
N THR A 152 -10.94 6.92 -7.44
CA THR A 152 -12.12 7.20 -8.26
C THR A 152 -13.10 8.13 -7.55
N ASN A 153 -13.96 8.78 -8.33
CA ASN A 153 -15.12 9.49 -7.80
C ASN A 153 -16.38 8.62 -7.73
N ALA A 154 -16.31 7.35 -8.13
CA ALA A 154 -17.42 6.41 -7.94
C ALA A 154 -17.73 6.27 -6.45
N PRO A 155 -19.00 6.48 -6.02
CA PRO A 155 -19.36 6.58 -4.61
C PRO A 155 -19.55 5.20 -3.98
N TYR A 156 -18.57 4.31 -4.08
CA TYR A 156 -18.65 2.98 -3.46
C TYR A 156 -18.65 3.06 -1.93
N TRP A 157 -19.31 2.11 -1.30
CA TRP A 157 -19.23 1.92 0.14
C TRP A 157 -17.82 1.43 0.52
N ALA A 158 -17.33 1.91 1.66
CA ALA A 158 -16.12 1.34 2.25
C ALA A 158 -16.37 -0.11 2.69
N THR A 159 -15.39 -0.98 2.44
CA THR A 159 -15.52 -2.42 2.68
C THR A 159 -15.07 -2.85 4.07
N GLY A 160 -14.35 -1.98 4.78
CA GLY A 160 -13.87 -2.22 6.13
C GLY A 160 -13.82 -0.97 6.98
N LYS A 161 -13.61 -1.15 8.29
CA LYS A 161 -13.38 -0.03 9.22
C LYS A 161 -11.95 0.46 9.06
N PRO A 162 -11.72 1.77 8.89
CA PRO A 162 -10.36 2.32 8.77
C PRO A 162 -9.52 2.01 10.02
N TYR A 163 -8.27 1.60 9.79
CA TYR A 163 -7.27 1.60 10.85
C TYR A 163 -6.79 3.04 11.08
N ILE A 164 -6.82 3.48 12.34
CA ILE A 164 -6.36 4.81 12.76
C ILE A 164 -5.17 4.74 13.72
N HIS A 165 -4.88 3.56 14.25
CA HIS A 165 -3.73 3.28 15.12
C HIS A 165 -3.02 2.01 14.69
N GLY A 166 -1.71 1.93 14.97
CA GLY A 166 -0.92 0.72 14.88
C GLY A 166 -1.42 -0.34 15.88
N GLN A 167 -1.06 -1.59 15.61
CA GLN A 167 -1.40 -2.73 16.47
C GLN A 167 -0.17 -3.61 16.77
N CYS A 168 1.02 -3.02 16.75
CA CYS A 168 2.26 -3.72 17.12
C CYS A 168 2.42 -3.88 18.63
N GLY A 169 1.83 -2.98 19.43
CA GLY A 169 1.87 -3.02 20.89
C GLY A 169 3.31 -3.08 21.43
N HIS A 170 3.59 -4.03 22.30
CA HIS A 170 4.92 -4.20 22.90
C HIS A 170 5.96 -4.85 21.98
N CYS A 171 5.55 -5.35 20.78
CA CYS A 171 6.47 -5.97 19.85
C CYS A 171 7.48 -4.95 19.30
N ASN A 172 8.78 -5.28 19.36
CA ASN A 172 9.88 -4.50 18.81
C ASN A 172 10.84 -5.39 18.00
N ALA A 173 10.35 -6.50 17.42
CA ALA A 173 11.20 -7.43 16.67
C ALA A 173 11.90 -6.74 15.49
N CYS A 174 11.17 -5.96 14.68
CA CYS A 174 11.72 -5.21 13.54
C CYS A 174 12.72 -4.12 13.98
N VAL A 175 12.52 -3.49 15.14
CA VAL A 175 13.46 -2.51 15.71
C VAL A 175 14.81 -3.17 15.99
N ARG A 176 14.78 -4.31 16.69
CA ARG A 176 16.02 -5.05 17.05
C ARG A 176 16.71 -5.67 15.85
N ALA A 177 15.96 -6.06 14.83
CA ALA A 177 16.49 -6.73 13.64
C ALA A 177 16.99 -5.74 12.56
N CYS A 178 16.75 -4.45 12.73
CA CYS A 178 17.16 -3.45 11.73
C CYS A 178 18.69 -3.23 11.78
N PRO A 179 19.46 -3.63 10.76
CA PRO A 179 20.91 -3.48 10.78
C PRO A 179 21.37 -2.03 10.75
N ALA A 180 20.51 -1.12 10.20
CA ALA A 180 20.77 0.31 10.15
C ALA A 180 20.32 1.07 11.41
N GLY A 181 19.63 0.41 12.37
CA GLY A 181 19.00 1.11 13.49
C GLY A 181 17.92 2.11 13.08
N ALA A 182 17.42 2.01 11.86
CA ALA A 182 16.56 3.03 11.24
C ALA A 182 15.11 3.07 11.75
N ILE A 183 14.70 2.10 12.58
CA ILE A 183 13.31 1.98 13.07
C ILE A 183 13.24 2.47 14.51
N SER A 184 12.51 3.57 14.74
CA SER A 184 12.44 4.22 16.07
C SER A 184 11.67 3.42 17.13
N GLY A 185 10.81 2.49 16.72
CA GLY A 185 9.90 1.77 17.61
C GLY A 185 8.61 2.52 17.94
N LYS A 186 8.41 3.72 17.42
CA LYS A 186 7.19 4.50 17.63
C LYS A 186 5.97 3.80 17.04
N GLU A 187 4.88 3.75 17.83
CA GLU A 187 3.60 3.25 17.34
C GLU A 187 2.98 4.27 16.40
N TRP A 188 2.41 3.79 15.30
CA TRP A 188 1.74 4.64 14.33
C TRP A 188 0.33 5.04 14.80
N SER A 189 -0.04 6.28 14.48
CA SER A 189 -1.44 6.73 14.45
C SER A 189 -1.66 7.56 13.19
N ARG A 190 -2.92 7.68 12.76
CA ARG A 190 -3.23 8.51 11.60
C ARG A 190 -2.76 9.96 11.82
N GLY A 191 -2.02 10.51 10.86
CA GLY A 191 -1.35 11.80 10.99
C GLY A 191 0.08 11.75 11.57
N THR A 192 0.57 10.57 11.98
CA THR A 192 1.98 10.44 12.38
C THR A 192 2.90 10.78 11.22
N ASN A 193 3.85 11.68 11.43
CA ASN A 193 4.91 11.93 10.46
C ASN A 193 5.80 10.69 10.35
N TYR A 194 5.92 10.18 9.11
CA TYR A 194 6.68 8.97 8.80
C TYR A 194 8.16 9.05 9.20
N GLU A 195 8.78 10.22 9.05
CA GLU A 195 10.18 10.46 9.42
C GLU A 195 10.44 10.30 10.92
N THR A 196 9.41 10.45 11.77
CA THR A 196 9.53 10.17 13.22
C THR A 196 9.54 8.68 13.54
N MET A 197 9.16 7.84 12.58
CA MET A 197 9.11 6.38 12.73
C MET A 197 10.33 5.72 12.10
N ILE A 198 10.74 6.21 10.93
CA ILE A 198 11.79 5.59 10.11
C ILE A 198 12.81 6.64 9.70
N ASP A 199 14.07 6.41 10.02
CA ASP A 199 15.20 7.12 9.42
C ASP A 199 15.45 6.55 8.01
N ILE A 200 14.87 7.25 7.02
CA ILE A 200 14.92 6.84 5.61
C ILE A 200 16.36 6.86 5.09
N VAL A 201 17.17 7.81 5.55
CA VAL A 201 18.55 7.97 5.08
C VAL A 201 19.39 6.78 5.52
N SER A 202 19.34 6.43 6.81
CA SER A 202 20.04 5.25 7.33
C SER A 202 19.56 3.95 6.69
N CYS A 203 18.25 3.81 6.43
CA CYS A 203 17.70 2.65 5.73
C CYS A 203 18.22 2.58 4.29
N ALA A 204 18.25 3.68 3.56
CA ALA A 204 18.74 3.74 2.19
C ALA A 204 20.24 3.44 2.10
N GLN A 205 21.06 3.94 3.04
CA GLN A 205 22.49 3.62 3.12
C GLN A 205 22.72 2.11 3.33
N GLN A 206 21.91 1.45 4.15
CA GLN A 206 21.99 0.01 4.32
C GLN A 206 21.68 -0.74 3.04
N LEU A 207 20.66 -0.31 2.27
CA LEU A 207 20.35 -0.91 0.98
C LEU A 207 21.52 -0.75 -0.01
N GLU A 208 22.14 0.41 -0.05
CA GLU A 208 23.29 0.66 -0.91
C GLU A 208 24.52 -0.16 -0.47
N ASN A 209 24.76 -0.32 0.83
CA ASN A 209 25.80 -1.21 1.35
C ASN A 209 25.56 -2.66 0.93
N ASN A 210 24.32 -3.14 0.99
CA ASN A 210 23.96 -4.48 0.52
C ASN A 210 24.21 -4.62 -0.99
N ARG A 211 23.86 -3.59 -1.80
CA ARG A 211 24.15 -3.59 -3.24
C ARG A 211 25.63 -3.77 -3.52
N ILE A 212 26.50 -3.12 -2.73
CA ILE A 212 27.95 -3.20 -2.89
C ILE A 212 28.48 -4.55 -2.42
N THR A 213 27.96 -5.10 -1.31
CA THR A 213 28.52 -6.28 -0.65
C THR A 213 27.96 -7.60 -1.17
N ILE A 214 26.67 -7.64 -1.53
CA ILE A 214 25.98 -8.85 -1.98
C ILE A 214 25.31 -8.71 -3.36
N GLY A 215 25.48 -7.56 -4.01
CA GLY A 215 24.92 -7.33 -5.35
C GLY A 215 23.43 -6.95 -5.39
N GLU A 216 22.76 -6.83 -4.24
CA GLU A 216 21.32 -6.60 -4.17
C GLU A 216 20.95 -5.30 -3.44
N LEU A 217 20.08 -4.49 -4.03
CA LEU A 217 19.50 -3.31 -3.42
C LEU A 217 18.29 -3.69 -2.53
N ALA A 218 18.48 -4.63 -1.63
CA ALA A 218 17.44 -5.16 -0.75
C ALA A 218 17.98 -5.48 0.65
N CYS A 219 17.10 -5.42 1.66
CA CYS A 219 17.39 -5.86 3.03
C CYS A 219 16.32 -6.83 3.54
N GLY A 220 15.04 -6.36 3.61
CA GLY A 220 13.90 -7.21 4.00
C GLY A 220 13.84 -7.69 5.45
N ASN A 221 14.85 -7.41 6.32
CA ASN A 221 14.89 -7.94 7.68
C ASN A 221 13.66 -7.59 8.52
N CYS A 222 13.09 -6.38 8.35
CA CYS A 222 11.86 -5.97 9.04
C CYS A 222 10.61 -6.73 8.53
N ILE A 223 10.66 -7.28 7.32
CA ILE A 223 9.62 -8.14 6.77
C ILE A 223 9.78 -9.55 7.33
N LYS A 224 10.99 -10.12 7.23
CA LYS A 224 11.31 -11.49 7.66
C LYS A 224 11.00 -11.74 9.13
N ILE A 225 11.40 -10.82 10.00
CA ILE A 225 11.26 -10.97 11.46
C ILE A 225 9.84 -10.73 11.98
N CYS A 226 8.95 -10.17 11.16
CA CYS A 226 7.58 -9.91 11.59
C CYS A 226 6.81 -11.23 11.71
N TRP A 227 6.40 -11.57 12.94
CA TRP A 227 5.66 -12.81 13.19
C TRP A 227 4.26 -12.84 12.59
N ARG A 228 3.69 -11.65 12.30
CA ARG A 228 2.37 -11.56 11.63
C ARG A 228 2.44 -12.23 10.26
N GLY A 229 1.50 -13.15 10.00
CA GLY A 229 1.37 -13.87 8.73
C GLY A 229 2.36 -15.03 8.53
N HIS A 230 3.04 -15.53 9.58
CA HIS A 230 3.83 -16.76 9.52
C HIS A 230 3.04 -18.04 9.77
N ASP A 231 1.83 -17.94 10.34
CA ASP A 231 1.03 -19.07 10.81
C ASP A 231 -0.18 -19.38 9.90
N ILE A 232 -0.08 -19.04 8.58
CA ILE A 232 -1.18 -19.30 7.63
C ILE A 232 -0.78 -20.34 6.61
#